data_79747e696adb511caf3baa169b0cd929
#
_entry.id   79747e696adb511caf3baa169b0cd929
#
_cell.length_a   1.000
_cell.length_b   1.000
_cell.length_c   1.000
_cell.angle_alpha   90.00
_cell.angle_beta   90.00
_cell.angle_gamma   90.00
#
_symmetry.space_group_name_H-M   'P 1'
#
loop_
_entity.id
_entity.type
_entity.pdbx_description
1 polymer ?
#
loop_
_entity_poly.entity_id
_entity_poly.type
_entity_poly.pdbx_seq_one_letter_code
_entity_poly.pdbx_strand_id
1 'polypeptide(L)'
;MPQKPDYDYIILGGGCAGLSLIMHLLSSPQLSNKRILLIEKEQKNKNDRTWCFWEKGDGFFEKIVDRKWHHAWFHGEGYSSLKTLGPYAYKMIRGLDFYEYCYSSIQQSGKVDILHSTVEEILQEDGIVHVEQARRQ
;
A
#
# COMPACT_ATOMS: atom_id res chain seq x y z
N MET A 1 12.39 27.98 19.45
CA MET A 1 12.41 27.58 18.06
C MET A 1 11.36 26.51 17.87
N PRO A 2 10.59 26.53 16.80
CA PRO A 2 9.66 25.43 16.54
C PRO A 2 10.45 24.14 16.36
N GLN A 3 9.99 23.08 17.00
CA GLN A 3 10.61 21.76 16.91
C GLN A 3 10.44 21.23 15.49
N LYS A 4 11.53 20.80 14.86
CA LYS A 4 11.47 20.20 13.54
C LYS A 4 10.93 18.78 13.67
N PRO A 5 9.92 18.36 12.85
CA PRO A 5 9.44 17.00 12.87
C PRO A 5 10.56 15.99 12.54
N ASP A 6 10.55 14.82 13.17
CA ASP A 6 11.49 13.73 12.87
C ASP A 6 11.28 13.14 11.48
N TYR A 7 10.02 13.14 11.03
CA TYR A 7 9.58 12.64 9.72
C TYR A 7 8.69 13.65 9.03
N ASP A 8 8.72 13.67 7.70
CA ASP A 8 7.77 14.44 6.90
C ASP A 8 6.40 13.75 6.80
N TYR A 9 6.41 12.39 6.76
CA TYR A 9 5.23 11.57 6.71
C TYR A 9 5.35 10.38 7.66
N ILE A 10 4.27 10.09 8.38
CA ILE A 10 4.12 8.86 9.17
C ILE A 10 2.92 8.11 8.59
N ILE A 11 3.15 6.89 8.10
CA ILE A 11 2.13 6.01 7.54
C ILE A 11 1.79 4.96 8.59
N LEU A 12 0.54 4.91 8.99
CA LEU A 12 0.04 3.96 9.98
C LEU A 12 -0.63 2.78 9.27
N GLY A 13 0.01 1.63 9.35
CA GLY A 13 -0.44 0.41 8.72
C GLY A 13 0.20 0.12 7.37
N GLY A 14 0.81 -1.06 7.27
CA GLY A 14 1.46 -1.60 6.06
C GLY A 14 0.54 -2.49 5.24
N GLY A 15 -0.74 -2.15 5.13
CA GLY A 15 -1.68 -2.81 4.23
C GLY A 15 -1.60 -2.27 2.80
N CYS A 16 -2.59 -2.65 1.98
CA CYS A 16 -2.64 -2.24 0.57
C CYS A 16 -2.57 -0.71 0.41
N ALA A 17 -3.36 0.03 1.17
CA ALA A 17 -3.41 1.49 1.07
C ALA A 17 -2.10 2.15 1.52
N GLY A 18 -1.57 1.78 2.69
CA GLY A 18 -0.35 2.38 3.24
C GLY A 18 0.87 2.10 2.37
N LEU A 19 1.07 0.86 1.95
CA LEU A 19 2.18 0.49 1.07
C LEU A 19 2.04 1.10 -0.32
N SER A 20 0.83 1.15 -0.90
CA SER A 20 0.59 1.82 -2.18
C SER A 20 0.95 3.31 -2.10
N LEU A 21 0.55 3.98 -1.03
CA LEU A 21 0.89 5.39 -0.82
C LEU A 21 2.42 5.59 -0.76
N ILE A 22 3.13 4.77 0.00
CA ILE A 22 4.59 4.82 0.07
C ILE A 22 5.22 4.64 -1.31
N MET A 23 4.76 3.65 -2.08
CA MET A 23 5.29 3.40 -3.43
C MET A 23 5.10 4.60 -4.36
N HIS A 24 3.95 5.28 -4.30
CA HIS A 24 3.71 6.51 -5.05
C HIS A 24 4.56 7.69 -4.55
N LEU A 25 4.74 7.84 -3.25
CA LEU A 25 5.62 8.86 -2.68
C LEU A 25 7.08 8.67 -3.14
N LEU A 26 7.58 7.43 -3.12
CA LEU A 26 8.93 7.10 -3.56
C LEU A 26 9.13 7.33 -5.07
N SER A 27 8.08 7.19 -5.87
CA SER A 27 8.11 7.41 -7.31
C SER A 27 7.98 8.88 -7.71
N SER A 28 7.66 9.76 -6.78
CA SER A 28 7.48 11.19 -7.04
C SER A 28 8.81 11.95 -6.90
N PRO A 29 9.35 12.56 -7.96
CA PRO A 29 10.59 13.33 -7.87
C PRO A 29 10.51 14.51 -6.88
N GLN A 30 9.34 15.13 -6.73
CA GLN A 30 9.12 16.26 -5.82
C GLN A 30 9.17 15.87 -4.34
N LEU A 31 8.98 14.58 -4.05
CA LEU A 31 8.95 14.04 -2.69
C LEU A 31 10.17 13.17 -2.38
N SER A 32 11.15 13.15 -3.28
CA SER A 32 12.33 12.27 -3.19
C SER A 32 13.24 12.54 -2.00
N ASN A 33 13.17 13.73 -1.40
CA ASN A 33 13.95 14.13 -0.23
C ASN A 33 13.18 14.02 1.10
N LYS A 34 11.97 13.50 1.07
CA LYS A 34 11.12 13.36 2.25
C LYS A 34 11.49 12.12 3.05
N ARG A 35 11.44 12.26 4.37
CA ARG A 35 11.63 11.16 5.32
C ARG A 35 10.28 10.57 5.69
N ILE A 36 10.14 9.27 5.53
CA ILE A 36 8.90 8.54 5.76
C ILE A 36 9.12 7.51 6.87
N LEU A 37 8.19 7.43 7.81
CA LEU A 37 8.10 6.35 8.77
C LEU A 37 6.86 5.51 8.47
N LEU A 38 7.05 4.20 8.34
CA LEU A 38 5.96 3.23 8.32
C LEU A 38 5.87 2.55 9.69
N ILE A 39 4.72 2.64 10.34
CA ILE A 39 4.42 1.89 11.57
C ILE A 39 3.45 0.77 11.24
N GLU A 40 3.90 -0.48 11.38
CA GLU A 40 3.11 -1.68 11.15
C GLU A 40 3.31 -2.67 12.30
N LYS A 41 2.21 -3.15 12.85
CA LYS A 41 2.25 -4.07 13.99
C LYS A 41 2.74 -5.47 13.64
N GLU A 42 2.52 -5.92 12.41
CA GLU A 42 2.78 -7.27 11.95
C GLU A 42 3.87 -7.33 10.89
N GLN A 43 4.60 -8.44 10.86
CA GLN A 43 5.46 -8.74 9.70
C GLN A 43 4.60 -9.27 8.54
N LYS A 44 4.75 -8.64 7.38
CA LYS A 44 4.02 -9.00 6.15
C LYS A 44 4.73 -10.08 5.36
N ASN A 45 4.75 -11.29 5.89
CA ASN A 45 5.48 -12.44 5.34
C ASN A 45 4.56 -13.61 4.95
N LYS A 46 3.26 -13.39 4.89
CA LYS A 46 2.25 -14.40 4.55
C LYS A 46 1.37 -13.94 3.40
N ASN A 47 0.90 -14.91 2.61
CA ASN A 47 -0.12 -14.65 1.60
C ASN A 47 -1.52 -14.65 2.23
N ASP A 48 -1.77 -13.65 3.08
CA ASP A 48 -2.99 -13.52 3.88
C ASP A 48 -4.12 -12.75 3.18
N ARG A 49 -3.83 -12.13 2.04
CA ARG A 49 -4.74 -11.28 1.28
C ARG A 49 -4.63 -11.54 -0.22
N THR A 50 -5.72 -11.24 -0.90
CA THR A 50 -5.78 -11.16 -2.36
C THR A 50 -6.52 -9.89 -2.70
N TRP A 51 -5.96 -9.05 -3.57
CA TRP A 51 -6.60 -7.84 -4.04
C TRP A 51 -6.97 -7.97 -5.50
N CYS A 52 -8.23 -7.69 -5.78
CA CYS A 52 -8.76 -7.65 -7.13
C CYS A 52 -9.28 -6.25 -7.44
N PHE A 53 -9.04 -5.80 -8.66
CA PHE A 53 -9.40 -4.46 -9.08
C PHE A 53 -9.61 -4.36 -10.59
N TRP A 54 -10.32 -3.33 -10.98
CA TRP A 54 -10.56 -2.99 -12.38
C TRP A 54 -9.56 -1.93 -12.82
N GLU A 55 -8.91 -2.15 -13.95
CA GLU A 55 -7.94 -1.20 -14.48
C GLU A 55 -7.95 -1.21 -16.01
N LYS A 56 -7.79 -0.02 -16.59
CA LYS A 56 -7.64 0.17 -18.02
C LYS A 56 -6.15 0.24 -18.38
N GLY A 57 -5.68 -0.71 -19.19
CA GLY A 57 -4.27 -0.78 -19.56
C GLY A 57 -3.36 -1.26 -18.43
N ASP A 58 -2.07 -1.05 -18.60
CA ASP A 58 -1.06 -1.41 -17.62
C ASP A 58 -0.92 -0.31 -16.56
N GLY A 59 -1.03 -0.70 -15.29
CA GLY A 59 -0.98 0.23 -14.17
C GLY A 59 0.33 0.15 -13.38
N PHE A 60 0.33 0.88 -12.26
CA PHE A 60 1.50 1.02 -11.40
C PHE A 60 2.05 -0.32 -10.88
N PHE A 61 1.17 -1.27 -10.56
CA PHE A 61 1.52 -2.58 -10.03
C PHE A 61 1.46 -3.71 -11.07
N GLU A 62 1.51 -3.40 -12.35
CA GLU A 62 1.38 -4.39 -13.42
C GLU A 62 2.37 -5.55 -13.30
N LYS A 63 3.59 -5.28 -12.83
CA LYS A 63 4.65 -6.29 -12.68
C LYS A 63 4.31 -7.43 -11.72
N ILE A 64 3.40 -7.19 -10.79
CA ILE A 64 2.99 -8.16 -9.77
C ILE A 64 1.56 -8.64 -9.92
N VAL A 65 0.91 -8.32 -11.03
CA VAL A 65 -0.39 -8.89 -11.39
C VAL A 65 -0.22 -10.39 -11.64
N ASP A 66 -0.88 -11.21 -10.83
CA ASP A 66 -0.85 -12.66 -10.94
C ASP A 66 -1.83 -13.18 -12.00
N ARG A 67 -3.03 -12.59 -12.03
CA ARG A 67 -4.11 -12.95 -12.97
C ARG A 67 -4.74 -11.71 -13.57
N LYS A 68 -5.10 -11.85 -14.85
CA LYS A 68 -5.79 -10.80 -15.60
C LYS A 68 -6.90 -11.44 -16.44
N TRP A 69 -8.13 -10.92 -16.32
CA TRP A 69 -9.27 -11.38 -17.07
C TRP A 69 -9.83 -10.28 -17.96
N HIS A 70 -10.10 -10.61 -19.20
CA HIS A 70 -10.70 -9.71 -20.19
C HIS A 70 -12.16 -10.03 -20.48
N HIS A 71 -12.66 -11.15 -19.94
CA HIS A 71 -14.02 -11.61 -20.08
C HIS A 71 -14.53 -12.10 -18.73
N ALA A 72 -15.83 -11.97 -18.52
CA ALA A 72 -16.51 -12.52 -17.36
C ALA A 72 -17.88 -13.09 -17.74
N TRP A 73 -18.24 -14.19 -17.10
CA TRP A 73 -19.60 -14.71 -17.16
C TRP A 73 -20.49 -14.01 -16.15
N PHE A 74 -21.67 -13.62 -16.61
CA PHE A 74 -22.71 -13.07 -15.75
C PHE A 74 -23.88 -14.05 -15.76
N HIS A 75 -24.27 -14.51 -14.60
CA HIS A 75 -25.37 -15.43 -14.40
C HIS A 75 -26.46 -14.80 -13.53
N GLY A 76 -27.71 -14.98 -13.91
CA GLY A 76 -28.90 -14.59 -13.17
C GLY A 76 -30.01 -15.58 -13.41
N GLU A 77 -31.17 -15.36 -12.81
CA GLU A 77 -32.33 -16.20 -13.03
C GLU A 77 -32.74 -16.15 -14.52
N GLY A 78 -32.63 -17.31 -15.19
CA GLY A 78 -32.95 -17.45 -16.62
C GLY A 78 -32.01 -16.72 -17.59
N TYR A 79 -30.87 -16.23 -17.09
CA TYR A 79 -29.90 -15.48 -17.89
C TYR A 79 -28.48 -15.97 -17.67
N SER A 80 -27.72 -16.16 -18.75
CA SER A 80 -26.31 -16.47 -18.72
C SER A 80 -25.63 -15.84 -19.94
N SER A 81 -24.60 -15.03 -19.74
CA SER A 81 -23.91 -14.36 -20.84
C SER A 81 -22.44 -14.13 -20.53
N LEU A 82 -21.59 -14.43 -21.50
CA LEU A 82 -20.18 -14.03 -21.49
C LEU A 82 -20.07 -12.58 -21.97
N LYS A 83 -19.42 -11.74 -21.20
CA LYS A 83 -19.17 -10.32 -21.53
C LYS A 83 -17.69 -10.04 -21.71
N THR A 84 -17.36 -9.25 -22.69
CA THR A 84 -16.06 -8.62 -22.83
C THR A 84 -15.98 -7.44 -21.86
N LEU A 85 -14.90 -7.37 -21.09
CA LEU A 85 -14.70 -6.34 -20.06
C LEU A 85 -14.06 -5.07 -20.60
N GLY A 86 -13.60 -5.08 -21.86
CA GLY A 86 -12.96 -3.91 -22.48
C GLY A 86 -13.77 -2.61 -22.35
N PRO A 87 -13.10 -1.46 -22.11
CA PRO A 87 -11.65 -1.28 -22.15
C PRO A 87 -10.90 -1.67 -20.86
N TYR A 88 -11.57 -2.25 -19.88
CA TYR A 88 -11.01 -2.66 -18.60
C TYR A 88 -10.60 -4.14 -18.60
N ALA A 89 -9.65 -4.46 -17.74
CA ALA A 89 -9.40 -5.82 -17.28
C ALA A 89 -9.69 -5.93 -15.79
N TYR A 90 -10.15 -7.08 -15.35
CA TYR A 90 -10.19 -7.42 -13.92
C TYR A 90 -8.88 -8.09 -13.57
N LYS A 91 -8.17 -7.55 -12.59
CA LYS A 91 -6.82 -7.97 -12.23
C LYS A 91 -6.77 -8.47 -10.79
N MET A 92 -5.85 -9.38 -10.53
CA MET A 92 -5.61 -9.94 -9.20
C MET A 92 -4.14 -9.86 -8.83
N ILE A 93 -3.85 -9.42 -7.61
CA ILE A 93 -2.53 -9.44 -6.98
C ILE A 93 -2.62 -10.26 -5.71
N ARG A 94 -1.67 -11.19 -5.53
CA ARG A 94 -1.52 -11.92 -4.27
C ARG A 94 -0.87 -11.03 -3.22
N GLY A 95 -1.33 -11.14 -1.97
CA GLY A 95 -0.84 -10.31 -0.87
C GLY A 95 0.67 -10.43 -0.66
N LEU A 96 1.20 -11.65 -0.65
CA LEU A 96 2.64 -11.87 -0.47
C LEU A 96 3.47 -11.20 -1.57
N ASP A 97 3.09 -11.33 -2.84
CA ASP A 97 3.81 -10.70 -3.96
C ASP A 97 3.81 -9.17 -3.83
N PHE A 98 2.69 -8.61 -3.39
CA PHE A 98 2.57 -7.18 -3.13
C PHE A 98 3.49 -6.72 -2.00
N TYR A 99 3.48 -7.44 -0.87
CA TYR A 99 4.35 -7.13 0.26
C TYR A 99 5.82 -7.21 -0.11
N GLU A 100 6.26 -8.28 -0.73
CA GLU A 100 7.65 -8.48 -1.15
C GLU A 100 8.10 -7.37 -2.12
N TYR A 101 7.29 -7.01 -3.08
CA TYR A 101 7.56 -5.93 -4.02
C TYR A 101 7.70 -4.57 -3.33
N CYS A 102 6.76 -4.23 -2.46
CA CYS A 102 6.77 -2.95 -1.74
C CYS A 102 7.94 -2.86 -0.75
N TYR A 103 8.14 -3.87 0.07
CA TYR A 103 9.24 -3.87 1.06
C TYR A 103 10.61 -3.89 0.41
N SER A 104 10.78 -4.60 -0.69
CA SER A 104 12.02 -4.56 -1.48
C SER A 104 12.31 -3.16 -2.02
N SER A 105 11.31 -2.49 -2.57
CA SER A 105 11.43 -1.11 -3.06
C SER A 105 11.72 -0.11 -1.93
N ILE A 106 11.08 -0.28 -0.78
CA ILE A 106 11.31 0.53 0.42
C ILE A 106 12.76 0.38 0.89
N GLN A 107 13.25 -0.84 0.98
CA GLN A 107 14.63 -1.11 1.40
C GLN A 107 15.64 -0.51 0.43
N GLN A 108 15.43 -0.65 -0.86
CA GLN A 108 16.31 -0.10 -1.89
C GLN A 108 16.33 1.42 -1.89
N SER A 109 15.24 2.08 -1.52
CA SER A 109 15.15 3.54 -1.49
C SER A 109 16.02 4.19 -0.40
N GLY A 110 16.19 3.52 0.74
CA GLY A 110 16.85 4.05 1.91
C GLY A 110 16.16 5.27 2.56
N LYS A 111 14.89 5.54 2.22
CA LYS A 111 14.13 6.75 2.63
C LYS A 111 12.99 6.49 3.58
N VAL A 112 12.67 5.23 3.81
CA VAL A 112 11.56 4.80 4.66
C VAL A 112 12.11 4.00 5.83
N ASP A 113 11.88 4.50 7.03
CA ASP A 113 12.11 3.73 8.23
C ASP A 113 10.87 2.89 8.55
N ILE A 114 11.07 1.68 9.03
CA ILE A 114 9.99 0.77 9.41
C ILE A 114 10.06 0.50 10.90
N LEU A 115 8.94 0.71 11.57
CA LEU A 115 8.77 0.43 12.99
C LEU A 115 7.67 -0.61 13.18
N HIS A 116 8.02 -1.77 13.74
CA HIS A 116 7.04 -2.78 14.13
C HIS A 116 6.50 -2.47 15.52
N SER A 117 5.37 -1.79 15.56
CA SER A 117 4.71 -1.41 16.80
C SER A 117 3.21 -1.16 16.59
N THR A 118 2.48 -1.10 17.69
CA THR A 118 1.07 -0.68 17.72
C THR A 118 1.00 0.79 18.07
N VAL A 119 0.18 1.55 17.36
CA VAL A 119 -0.11 2.95 17.67
C VAL A 119 -1.23 3.00 18.71
N GLU A 120 -0.99 3.76 19.79
CA GLU A 120 -1.96 3.95 20.84
C GLU A 120 -2.72 5.27 20.70
N GLU A 121 -2.02 6.34 20.36
CA GLU A 121 -2.62 7.67 20.27
C GLU A 121 -2.00 8.51 19.17
N ILE A 122 -2.81 9.42 18.63
CA ILE A 122 -2.38 10.44 17.68
C ILE A 122 -2.84 11.79 18.23
N LEU A 123 -1.87 12.67 18.49
CA LEU A 123 -2.10 14.00 19.02
C LEU A 123 -1.64 15.04 18.02
N GLN A 124 -2.30 16.18 18.01
CA GLN A 124 -1.87 17.34 17.21
C GLN A 124 -1.67 18.54 18.14
N GLU A 125 -0.44 19.03 18.20
CA GLU A 125 -0.07 20.19 19.00
C GLU A 125 0.80 21.14 18.16
N ASP A 126 0.52 22.43 18.20
CA ASP A 126 1.29 23.47 17.51
C ASP A 126 1.58 23.20 16.02
N GLY A 127 0.62 22.54 15.32
CA GLY A 127 0.76 22.20 13.90
C GLY A 127 1.64 20.96 13.62
N ILE A 128 2.09 20.28 14.66
CA ILE A 128 2.85 19.02 14.58
C ILE A 128 1.96 17.87 15.03
N VAL A 129 2.03 16.75 14.30
CA VAL A 129 1.37 15.51 14.68
C VAL A 129 2.33 14.62 15.44
N HIS A 130 1.91 14.19 16.62
CA HIS A 130 2.63 13.24 17.46
C HIS A 130 1.93 11.89 17.40
N VAL A 131 2.69 10.84 17.19
CA VAL A 131 2.19 9.47 17.16
C VAL A 131 2.82 8.71 18.32
N GLU A 132 1.97 8.27 19.25
CA GLU A 132 2.40 7.49 20.40
C GLU A 132 2.25 5.99 20.11
N GLN A 133 3.33 5.27 20.33
CA GLN A 133 3.37 3.82 20.17
C GLN A 133 3.29 3.12 21.52
N ALA A 134 2.81 1.87 21.51
CA ALA A 134 2.79 1.02 22.68
C ALA A 134 4.21 0.85 23.25
N ARG A 135 4.34 1.04 24.57
CA ARG A 135 5.60 0.79 25.26
C ARG A 135 5.90 -0.71 25.17
N ARG A 136 7.11 -1.05 24.75
CA ARG A 136 7.59 -2.44 24.88
C ARG A 136 7.63 -2.79 26.38
N GLN A 137 6.84 -3.80 26.77
CA GLN A 137 6.97 -4.42 28.08
C GLN A 137 8.27 -5.24 28.16
#